data_06c64e38104c4ce7db6c3d337131099f
#
_entry.id   06c64e38104c4ce7db6c3d337131099f
#
_cell.length_a   1.000
_cell.length_b   1.000
_cell.length_c   1.000
_cell.angle_alpha   90.00
_cell.angle_beta   90.00
_cell.angle_gamma   90.00
#
_symmetry.space_group_name_H-M   'P 1'
#
loop_
_entity.id
_entity.type
_entity.pdbx_description
1 polymer ?
#
loop_
_entity_poly.entity_id
_entity_poly.type
_entity_poly.pdbx_seq_one_letter_code
_entity_poly.pdbx_strand_id
1 'polypeptide(L)'
;MRVNVNHLLKNLIKSMNYETFNIFPTTIYLGDIDNHKKYKEDFYKVYNKFDYDDQNTVASTVSEGYSDPLIHLEPELEKLFEEIVNHIKIYVLDVMKYKDIFNYIITKTWLSRSRNPQMSIPWHTHSTSHISFTYYINMPPNSHHIMFADSSDTKSFFAGINRQDKHGFHDKEMVKEFNSNNARSFSLNPPEGSIILFPSSTRHSTKGNVDFDGERLAIVGDVTLTLKEDQLNYSMGYIDPKYWRIFN
;
A
#
# COMPACT_ATOMS: atom_id res chain seq x y z
N MET A 1 -40.24 10.70 39.96
CA MET A 1 -39.94 11.27 38.64
C MET A 1 -38.51 10.89 38.26
N ARG A 2 -38.30 9.89 37.42
CA ARG A 2 -36.95 9.53 36.97
C ARG A 2 -36.58 10.48 35.81
N VAL A 3 -35.72 11.43 36.07
CA VAL A 3 -35.17 12.32 35.03
C VAL A 3 -34.35 11.46 34.08
N ASN A 4 -34.66 11.52 32.80
CA ASN A 4 -33.93 10.75 31.78
C ASN A 4 -32.57 11.43 31.51
N VAL A 5 -31.58 11.07 32.34
CA VAL A 5 -30.22 11.59 32.32
C VAL A 5 -29.57 11.49 30.95
N ASN A 6 -29.93 10.45 30.19
CA ASN A 6 -29.40 10.24 28.84
C ASN A 6 -29.86 11.29 27.82
N HIS A 7 -31.02 11.88 27.99
CA HIS A 7 -31.53 12.93 27.09
C HIS A 7 -30.88 14.28 27.39
N LEU A 8 -30.63 14.55 28.67
CA LEU A 8 -29.92 15.77 29.13
C LEU A 8 -28.45 15.74 28.70
N LEU A 9 -27.75 14.61 28.82
CA LEU A 9 -26.37 14.43 28.35
C LEU A 9 -26.26 14.58 26.84
N LYS A 10 -27.18 14.01 26.06
CA LYS A 10 -27.17 14.16 24.60
C LYS A 10 -27.36 15.62 24.16
N ASN A 11 -28.18 16.39 24.86
CA ASN A 11 -28.39 17.80 24.54
C ASN A 11 -27.23 18.68 25.00
N LEU A 12 -26.56 18.36 26.11
CA LEU A 12 -25.38 19.06 26.61
C LEU A 12 -24.20 18.89 25.64
N ILE A 13 -23.96 17.66 25.16
CA ILE A 13 -22.88 17.35 24.23
C ILE A 13 -23.13 18.05 22.88
N LYS A 14 -24.37 18.19 22.43
CA LYS A 14 -24.72 18.92 21.19
C LYS A 14 -24.45 20.42 21.26
N SER A 15 -24.37 21.02 22.45
CA SER A 15 -24.15 22.46 22.63
C SER A 15 -22.68 22.86 22.84
N MET A 16 -21.79 21.88 22.97
CA MET A 16 -20.36 22.14 23.11
C MET A 16 -19.71 22.32 21.76
N ASN A 17 -19.06 23.45 21.53
CA ASN A 17 -18.17 23.64 20.40
C ASN A 17 -16.87 22.88 20.66
N TYR A 18 -16.48 22.02 19.76
CA TYR A 18 -15.20 21.30 19.81
C TYR A 18 -14.60 21.18 18.41
N GLU A 19 -13.27 21.11 18.36
CA GLU A 19 -12.51 20.85 17.15
C GLU A 19 -11.70 19.57 17.34
N THR A 20 -11.50 18.84 16.24
CA THR A 20 -10.68 17.63 16.22
C THR A 20 -9.56 17.77 15.19
N PHE A 21 -8.36 17.35 15.54
CA PHE A 21 -7.21 17.39 14.65
C PHE A 21 -6.67 15.97 14.47
N ASN A 22 -6.58 15.53 13.21
CA ASN A 22 -5.87 14.30 12.86
C ASN A 22 -4.42 14.66 12.59
N ILE A 23 -3.53 14.32 13.53
CA ILE A 23 -2.11 14.58 13.43
C ILE A 23 -1.35 13.32 13.00
N PHE A 24 -0.32 13.50 12.15
CA PHE A 24 0.53 12.43 11.62
C PHE A 24 -0.24 11.32 10.87
N PRO A 25 -1.13 11.67 9.94
CA PRO A 25 -1.84 10.66 9.17
C PRO A 25 -0.88 9.92 8.25
N THR A 26 -1.09 8.61 8.07
CA THR A 26 -0.47 7.85 6.99
C THR A 26 -1.21 8.15 5.69
N THR A 27 -0.51 8.70 4.71
CA THR A 27 -1.10 9.07 3.42
C THR A 27 -0.98 7.91 2.44
N ILE A 28 -2.11 7.42 1.97
CA ILE A 28 -2.22 6.42 0.91
C ILE A 28 -2.74 7.11 -0.34
N TYR A 29 -2.04 6.97 -1.46
CA TYR A 29 -2.45 7.48 -2.76
C TYR A 29 -3.16 6.39 -3.55
N LEU A 30 -4.23 6.74 -4.23
CA LEU A 30 -4.92 5.91 -5.22
C LEU A 30 -5.09 6.74 -6.48
N GLY A 31 -4.62 6.24 -7.62
CA GLY A 31 -4.74 6.85 -8.94
C GLY A 31 -5.11 5.83 -10.00
N ASP A 32 -5.57 6.29 -11.15
CA ASP A 32 -5.92 5.47 -12.30
C ASP A 32 -4.80 5.56 -13.35
N ILE A 33 -4.43 4.43 -13.94
CA ILE A 33 -3.49 4.35 -15.08
C ILE A 33 -4.29 4.54 -16.38
N ASP A 34 -4.03 5.64 -17.07
CA ASP A 34 -4.85 6.10 -18.20
C ASP A 34 -4.93 5.08 -19.36
N ASN A 35 -3.81 4.45 -19.68
CA ASN A 35 -3.71 3.50 -20.79
C ASN A 35 -3.80 2.04 -20.36
N HIS A 36 -4.46 1.76 -19.23
CA HIS A 36 -4.52 0.45 -18.61
C HIS A 36 -4.77 -0.71 -19.59
N LYS A 37 -5.76 -0.60 -20.49
CA LYS A 37 -6.09 -1.68 -21.44
C LYS A 37 -4.89 -2.06 -22.31
N LYS A 38 -4.17 -1.06 -22.84
CA LYS A 38 -2.98 -1.27 -23.64
C LYS A 38 -1.86 -1.92 -22.81
N TYR A 39 -1.62 -1.40 -21.62
CA TYR A 39 -0.56 -1.94 -20.74
C TYR A 39 -0.88 -3.36 -20.24
N LYS A 40 -2.14 -3.68 -20.05
CA LYS A 40 -2.57 -5.06 -19.76
C LYS A 40 -2.28 -5.99 -20.95
N GLU A 41 -2.54 -5.56 -22.18
CA GLU A 41 -2.18 -6.32 -23.41
C GLU A 41 -0.66 -6.49 -23.52
N ASP A 42 0.12 -5.42 -23.31
CA ASP A 42 1.58 -5.47 -23.37
C ASP A 42 2.15 -6.37 -22.29
N PHE A 43 1.59 -6.34 -21.06
CA PHE A 43 1.97 -7.24 -19.99
C PHE A 43 1.73 -8.72 -20.34
N TYR A 44 0.60 -9.06 -20.95
CA TYR A 44 0.33 -10.45 -21.32
C TYR A 44 1.24 -10.99 -22.43
N LYS A 45 1.92 -10.14 -23.21
CA LYS A 45 2.97 -10.57 -24.14
C LYS A 45 4.20 -11.14 -23.42
N VAL A 46 4.48 -10.63 -22.23
CA VAL A 46 5.64 -11.05 -21.42
C VAL A 46 5.26 -11.93 -20.23
N TYR A 47 3.98 -12.13 -19.98
CA TYR A 47 3.46 -12.86 -18.82
C TYR A 47 4.09 -14.24 -18.60
N ASN A 48 4.30 -14.98 -19.69
CA ASN A 48 4.89 -16.33 -19.64
C ASN A 48 6.40 -16.35 -19.41
N LYS A 49 7.06 -15.19 -19.42
CA LYS A 49 8.48 -15.08 -19.04
C LYS A 49 8.69 -15.20 -17.55
N PHE A 50 7.62 -14.94 -16.74
CA PHE A 50 7.70 -14.94 -15.29
C PHE A 50 7.39 -16.32 -14.73
N ASP A 51 8.28 -16.84 -13.91
CA ASP A 51 8.08 -18.09 -13.21
C ASP A 51 7.22 -17.89 -11.96
N TYR A 52 6.28 -18.81 -11.73
CA TYR A 52 5.34 -18.72 -10.62
C TYR A 52 5.49 -19.96 -9.74
N ASP A 53 5.79 -19.77 -8.49
CA ASP A 53 5.68 -20.84 -7.50
C ASP A 53 4.21 -21.07 -7.14
N ASP A 54 3.56 -21.98 -7.86
CA ASP A 54 2.16 -22.37 -7.64
C ASP A 54 1.95 -23.23 -6.38
N GLN A 55 3.03 -23.66 -5.72
CA GLN A 55 2.95 -24.51 -4.53
C GLN A 55 2.85 -23.72 -3.24
N ASN A 56 3.13 -22.41 -3.28
CA ASN A 56 3.06 -21.56 -2.10
C ASN A 56 1.66 -20.99 -1.88
N THR A 57 1.22 -21.04 -0.64
CA THR A 57 0.00 -20.36 -0.16
C THR A 57 0.12 -18.82 -0.17
N VAL A 58 1.27 -18.30 -0.57
CA VAL A 58 1.58 -16.88 -0.66
C VAL A 58 1.58 -16.47 -2.12
N ALA A 59 0.73 -15.52 -2.46
CA ALA A 59 0.51 -15.04 -3.81
C ALA A 59 1.66 -14.11 -4.30
N SER A 60 2.87 -14.61 -4.36
CA SER A 60 3.99 -13.80 -4.85
C SER A 60 4.89 -14.63 -5.76
N THR A 61 5.34 -14.02 -6.86
CA THR A 61 6.39 -14.60 -7.72
C THR A 61 7.76 -14.50 -7.10
N VAL A 62 7.93 -13.81 -6.01
CA VAL A 62 9.21 -13.80 -5.32
C VAL A 62 9.32 -15.09 -4.55
N SER A 63 9.68 -16.15 -5.25
CA SER A 63 10.41 -17.24 -4.64
C SER A 63 11.70 -16.67 -4.04
N GLU A 64 12.22 -17.29 -3.01
CA GLU A 64 13.40 -16.88 -2.25
C GLU A 64 14.70 -16.70 -3.07
N GLY A 65 14.65 -16.87 -4.38
CA GLY A 65 15.73 -16.63 -5.32
C GLY A 65 15.42 -15.43 -6.22
N TYR A 66 16.29 -14.51 -6.30
CA TYR A 66 16.32 -13.27 -7.08
C TYR A 66 16.10 -13.42 -8.60
N SER A 67 15.39 -14.44 -9.08
CA SER A 67 15.27 -14.71 -10.50
C SER A 67 14.34 -13.74 -11.25
N ASP A 68 13.35 -13.09 -10.59
CA ASP A 68 12.36 -12.25 -11.28
C ASP A 68 11.96 -10.91 -10.63
N PRO A 69 12.82 -10.21 -9.88
CA PRO A 69 12.42 -8.95 -9.25
C PRO A 69 12.59 -7.73 -10.16
N LEU A 70 12.61 -7.92 -11.48
CA LEU A 70 13.05 -6.88 -12.42
C LEU A 70 12.05 -6.66 -13.57
N ILE A 71 10.75 -6.81 -13.31
CA ILE A 71 9.69 -6.59 -14.31
C ILE A 71 9.78 -5.21 -14.96
N HIS A 72 10.26 -4.21 -14.21
CA HIS A 72 10.45 -2.84 -14.70
C HIS A 72 11.56 -2.71 -15.76
N LEU A 73 12.35 -3.76 -15.99
CA LEU A 73 13.36 -3.79 -17.06
C LEU A 73 12.85 -4.44 -18.35
N GLU A 74 11.60 -4.96 -18.36
CA GLU A 74 11.00 -5.50 -19.58
C GLU A 74 10.71 -4.37 -20.58
N PRO A 75 11.32 -4.40 -21.79
CA PRO A 75 11.15 -3.31 -22.76
C PRO A 75 9.69 -3.08 -23.18
N GLU A 76 8.89 -4.13 -23.22
CA GLU A 76 7.46 -4.07 -23.55
C GLU A 76 6.66 -3.26 -22.53
N LEU A 77 7.19 -3.09 -21.30
CA LEU A 77 6.53 -2.41 -20.18
C LEU A 77 7.11 -1.01 -19.91
N GLU A 78 8.08 -0.54 -20.69
CA GLU A 78 8.73 0.77 -20.49
C GLU A 78 7.71 1.90 -20.31
N LYS A 79 6.71 1.98 -21.19
CA LYS A 79 5.68 3.03 -21.13
C LYS A 79 4.79 2.95 -19.90
N LEU A 80 4.49 1.75 -19.41
CA LEU A 80 3.79 1.55 -18.15
C LEU A 80 4.61 2.11 -16.99
N PHE A 81 5.90 1.80 -16.94
CA PHE A 81 6.76 2.28 -15.85
C PHE A 81 7.03 3.78 -15.90
N GLU A 82 7.08 4.40 -17.09
CA GLU A 82 7.08 5.86 -17.22
C GLU A 82 5.83 6.48 -16.56
N GLU A 83 4.65 5.91 -16.80
CA GLU A 83 3.40 6.38 -16.20
C GLU A 83 3.36 6.13 -14.68
N ILE A 84 3.80 4.97 -14.21
CA ILE A 84 3.96 4.69 -12.78
C ILE A 84 4.87 5.73 -12.12
N VAL A 85 6.00 6.08 -12.73
CA VAL A 85 6.91 7.13 -12.22
C VAL A 85 6.22 8.50 -12.17
N ASN A 86 5.35 8.82 -13.12
CA ASN A 86 4.57 10.07 -13.05
C ASN A 86 3.63 10.08 -11.84
N HIS A 87 2.96 8.98 -11.53
CA HIS A 87 2.16 8.86 -10.30
C HIS A 87 3.01 8.98 -9.03
N ILE A 88 4.23 8.41 -9.02
CA ILE A 88 5.17 8.57 -7.90
C ILE A 88 5.55 10.04 -7.73
N LYS A 89 5.81 10.78 -8.83
CA LYS A 89 6.08 12.21 -8.78
C LYS A 89 4.90 13.01 -8.22
N ILE A 90 3.69 12.74 -8.69
CA ILE A 90 2.46 13.34 -8.14
C ILE A 90 2.36 13.08 -6.63
N TYR A 91 2.59 11.83 -6.21
CA TYR A 91 2.56 11.49 -4.79
C TYR A 91 3.58 12.29 -3.97
N VAL A 92 4.82 12.37 -4.43
CA VAL A 92 5.90 13.06 -3.71
C VAL A 92 5.75 14.58 -3.75
N LEU A 93 5.47 15.16 -4.92
CA LEU A 93 5.51 16.61 -5.13
C LEU A 93 4.18 17.28 -4.78
N ASP A 94 3.06 16.68 -5.23
CA ASP A 94 1.75 17.32 -5.12
C ASP A 94 1.01 16.90 -3.86
N VAL A 95 1.11 15.63 -3.46
CA VAL A 95 0.41 15.13 -2.28
C VAL A 95 1.24 15.36 -1.02
N MET A 96 2.49 14.90 -1.01
CA MET A 96 3.38 14.99 0.15
C MET A 96 4.11 16.33 0.26
N LYS A 97 4.03 17.18 -0.78
CA LYS A 97 4.60 18.54 -0.84
C LYS A 97 6.12 18.61 -0.64
N TYR A 98 6.85 17.58 -1.04
CA TYR A 98 8.31 17.66 -1.10
C TYR A 98 8.75 18.49 -2.31
N LYS A 99 9.97 19.04 -2.24
CA LYS A 99 10.60 19.72 -3.36
C LYS A 99 11.05 18.71 -4.42
N ASP A 100 11.14 19.14 -5.68
CA ASP A 100 11.67 18.32 -6.78
C ASP A 100 13.21 18.25 -6.75
N ILE A 101 13.74 17.57 -5.75
CA ILE A 101 15.18 17.40 -5.49
C ILE A 101 15.63 15.93 -5.56
N PHE A 102 14.72 15.03 -5.94
CA PHE A 102 14.99 13.60 -5.91
C PHE A 102 15.03 12.97 -7.29
N ASN A 103 15.90 11.98 -7.44
CA ASN A 103 15.76 10.92 -8.43
C ASN A 103 14.80 9.86 -7.89
N TYR A 104 13.99 9.30 -8.77
CA TYR A 104 13.03 8.25 -8.47
C TYR A 104 13.56 6.93 -9.02
N ILE A 105 14.02 6.03 -8.18
CA ILE A 105 14.66 4.79 -8.56
C ILE A 105 13.77 3.62 -8.19
N ILE A 106 13.22 2.94 -9.19
CA ILE A 106 12.57 1.65 -8.96
C ILE A 106 13.68 0.63 -8.75
N THR A 107 13.77 0.11 -7.54
CA THR A 107 14.85 -0.80 -7.14
C THR A 107 14.47 -2.26 -7.30
N LYS A 108 13.16 -2.55 -7.29
CA LYS A 108 12.63 -3.89 -7.34
C LYS A 108 11.17 -3.89 -7.77
N THR A 109 10.79 -4.86 -8.59
CA THR A 109 9.39 -5.11 -8.95
C THR A 109 9.12 -6.61 -9.04
N TRP A 110 7.93 -7.03 -8.70
CA TRP A 110 7.51 -8.43 -8.79
C TRP A 110 6.02 -8.54 -9.04
N LEU A 111 5.56 -9.72 -9.41
CA LEU A 111 4.13 -10.00 -9.56
C LEU A 111 3.54 -10.56 -8.27
N SER A 112 2.37 -10.10 -7.95
CA SER A 112 1.49 -10.66 -6.93
C SER A 112 0.31 -11.31 -7.63
N ARG A 113 0.23 -12.64 -7.56
CA ARG A 113 -0.81 -13.45 -8.18
C ARG A 113 -1.62 -14.18 -7.13
N SER A 114 -2.94 -14.21 -7.28
CA SER A 114 -3.82 -15.01 -6.44
C SER A 114 -4.94 -15.61 -7.27
N ARG A 115 -5.14 -16.91 -7.14
CA ARG A 115 -6.17 -17.69 -7.85
C ARG A 115 -7.24 -18.25 -6.93
N ASN A 116 -7.07 -18.08 -5.64
CA ASN A 116 -8.02 -18.56 -4.65
C ASN A 116 -7.92 -17.76 -3.33
N PRO A 117 -8.93 -17.85 -2.47
CA PRO A 117 -8.98 -17.11 -1.21
C PRO A 117 -7.85 -17.39 -0.21
N GLN A 118 -7.21 -18.56 -0.30
CA GLN A 118 -6.12 -18.95 0.63
C GLN A 118 -4.79 -18.29 0.26
N MET A 119 -4.63 -17.85 -0.99
CA MET A 119 -3.41 -17.19 -1.47
C MET A 119 -3.37 -15.72 -1.03
N SER A 120 -3.26 -15.47 0.26
CA SER A 120 -3.15 -14.12 0.84
C SER A 120 -1.72 -13.82 1.27
N ILE A 121 -1.33 -12.54 1.16
CA ILE A 121 -0.02 -12.08 1.62
C ILE A 121 -0.17 -11.68 3.11
N PRO A 122 0.66 -12.23 4.02
CA PRO A 122 0.60 -11.90 5.43
C PRO A 122 1.01 -10.44 5.69
N TRP A 123 0.78 -9.97 6.91
CA TRP A 123 1.18 -8.65 7.37
C TRP A 123 2.70 -8.46 7.30
N HIS A 124 3.16 -7.46 6.55
CA HIS A 124 4.58 -7.13 6.37
C HIS A 124 4.79 -5.64 6.10
N THR A 125 6.05 -5.24 6.02
CA THR A 125 6.54 -3.92 5.60
C THR A 125 7.73 -4.12 4.66
N HIS A 126 8.10 -3.08 3.90
CA HIS A 126 9.31 -3.09 3.10
C HIS A 126 10.36 -2.19 3.76
N SER A 127 11.49 -2.76 4.15
CA SER A 127 12.53 -2.07 4.94
C SER A 127 13.62 -1.41 4.10
N THR A 128 13.65 -1.66 2.79
CA THR A 128 14.75 -1.27 1.90
C THR A 128 14.38 -0.19 0.90
N SER A 129 13.21 0.41 1.04
CA SER A 129 12.68 1.42 0.12
C SER A 129 11.93 2.52 0.87
N HIS A 130 11.65 3.63 0.19
CA HIS A 130 10.91 4.76 0.75
C HIS A 130 9.42 4.67 0.41
N ILE A 131 9.09 4.28 -0.81
CA ILE A 131 7.73 4.20 -1.33
C ILE A 131 7.54 2.80 -1.92
N SER A 132 6.40 2.18 -1.61
CA SER A 132 5.94 0.97 -2.29
C SER A 132 4.73 1.30 -3.15
N PHE A 133 4.60 0.60 -4.27
CA PHE A 133 3.44 0.71 -5.12
C PHE A 133 2.84 -0.65 -5.46
N THR A 134 1.56 -0.63 -5.80
CA THR A 134 0.84 -1.78 -6.36
C THR A 134 -0.02 -1.30 -7.52
N TYR A 135 0.26 -1.76 -8.73
CA TYR A 135 -0.55 -1.56 -9.93
C TYR A 135 -1.38 -2.81 -10.21
N TYR A 136 -2.69 -2.64 -10.31
CA TYR A 136 -3.66 -3.74 -10.44
C TYR A 136 -3.97 -4.04 -11.90
N ILE A 137 -3.35 -5.11 -12.44
CA ILE A 137 -3.49 -5.52 -13.84
C ILE A 137 -4.83 -6.22 -14.09
N ASN A 138 -5.20 -7.12 -13.15
CA ASN A 138 -6.45 -7.88 -13.25
C ASN A 138 -7.06 -8.06 -11.87
N MET A 139 -8.30 -7.63 -11.73
CA MET A 139 -9.03 -7.63 -10.46
C MET A 139 -10.41 -8.27 -10.61
N PRO A 140 -10.51 -9.60 -10.51
CA PRO A 140 -11.81 -10.28 -10.49
C PRO A 140 -12.70 -9.74 -9.37
N PRO A 141 -14.01 -9.71 -9.54
CA PRO A 141 -14.94 -9.34 -8.47
C PRO A 141 -14.70 -10.18 -7.21
N ASN A 142 -14.78 -9.55 -6.04
CA ASN A 142 -14.55 -10.16 -4.72
C ASN A 142 -13.13 -10.69 -4.47
N SER A 143 -12.17 -10.40 -5.34
CA SER A 143 -10.77 -10.78 -5.12
C SER A 143 -10.14 -10.06 -3.91
N HIS A 144 -8.92 -10.45 -3.55
CA HIS A 144 -8.25 -9.94 -2.37
C HIS A 144 -8.11 -8.43 -2.35
N HIS A 145 -8.50 -7.80 -1.23
CA HIS A 145 -8.29 -6.41 -0.94
C HIS A 145 -6.89 -6.17 -0.37
N ILE A 146 -6.36 -4.97 -0.54
CA ILE A 146 -5.20 -4.53 0.25
C ILE A 146 -5.67 -3.97 1.58
N MET A 147 -4.98 -4.34 2.64
CA MET A 147 -5.24 -3.87 3.99
C MET A 147 -4.01 -3.17 4.54
N PHE A 148 -4.25 -2.06 5.22
CA PHE A 148 -3.23 -1.31 5.94
C PHE A 148 -3.51 -1.40 7.44
N ALA A 149 -2.47 -1.50 8.26
CA ALA A 149 -2.61 -1.48 9.70
C ALA A 149 -1.74 -0.37 10.31
N ASP A 150 -2.27 0.23 11.37
CA ASP A 150 -1.47 1.08 12.23
C ASP A 150 -0.44 0.22 12.96
N SER A 151 0.83 0.51 12.77
CA SER A 151 1.95 -0.15 13.46
C SER A 151 2.22 0.45 14.83
N SER A 152 1.65 1.63 15.11
CA SER A 152 1.80 2.33 16.37
C SER A 152 0.56 2.17 17.25
N ASP A 153 0.76 1.94 18.54
CA ASP A 153 -0.35 1.95 19.53
C ASP A 153 -0.84 3.38 19.88
N THR A 154 -0.40 4.39 19.12
CA THR A 154 -0.71 5.80 19.39
C THR A 154 -2.20 6.15 19.27
N LYS A 155 -2.97 5.35 18.53
CA LYS A 155 -4.42 5.50 18.39
C LYS A 155 -5.22 4.74 19.45
N SER A 156 -4.55 4.03 20.34
CA SER A 156 -5.24 3.31 21.41
C SER A 156 -5.64 4.26 22.53
N PHE A 157 -6.93 4.58 22.59
CA PHE A 157 -7.50 5.39 23.66
C PHE A 157 -7.36 4.72 25.05
N PHE A 158 -7.57 3.40 25.09
CA PHE A 158 -7.26 2.57 26.26
C PHE A 158 -6.44 1.36 25.82
N ALA A 159 -5.43 1.02 26.59
CA ALA A 159 -4.73 -0.23 26.43
C ALA A 159 -5.73 -1.39 26.56
N GLY A 160 -5.93 -2.14 25.49
CA GLY A 160 -6.85 -3.28 25.45
C GLY A 160 -8.19 -3.06 24.76
N ILE A 161 -8.74 -1.85 24.61
CA ILE A 161 -9.98 -1.63 23.85
C ILE A 161 -9.86 -2.10 22.40
N ASN A 162 -8.70 -1.88 21.82
CA ASN A 162 -8.41 -2.31 20.45
C ASN A 162 -7.52 -3.56 20.41
N ARG A 163 -7.38 -4.27 21.50
CA ARG A 163 -6.59 -5.49 21.52
C ARG A 163 -7.31 -6.55 20.69
N GLN A 164 -6.68 -6.99 19.62
CA GLN A 164 -7.13 -8.18 18.95
C GLN A 164 -7.03 -9.32 19.95
N ASP A 165 -8.11 -10.03 20.15
CA ASP A 165 -8.03 -11.33 20.81
C ASP A 165 -7.20 -12.27 19.91
N LYS A 166 -6.88 -13.45 20.41
CA LYS A 166 -6.18 -14.49 19.66
C LYS A 166 -6.88 -14.93 18.36
N HIS A 167 -8.11 -14.48 18.13
CA HIS A 167 -8.93 -14.76 16.95
C HIS A 167 -9.02 -13.55 16.01
N GLY A 168 -8.40 -12.42 16.34
CA GLY A 168 -8.37 -11.21 15.49
C GLY A 168 -9.66 -10.39 15.53
N PHE A 169 -10.54 -10.61 16.48
CA PHE A 169 -11.78 -9.85 16.63
C PHE A 169 -11.56 -8.61 17.49
N HIS A 170 -12.02 -7.47 16.98
CA HIS A 170 -12.28 -6.30 17.81
C HIS A 170 -13.55 -6.52 18.61
N ASP A 171 -13.58 -6.02 19.82
CA ASP A 171 -14.81 -5.99 20.60
C ASP A 171 -15.77 -4.96 19.97
N LYS A 172 -16.60 -5.44 19.02
CA LYS A 172 -17.56 -4.62 18.30
C LYS A 172 -18.61 -3.98 19.22
N GLU A 173 -18.76 -4.49 20.43
CA GLU A 173 -19.69 -3.95 21.42
C GLU A 173 -19.20 -2.64 22.02
N MET A 174 -17.89 -2.39 22.00
CA MET A 174 -17.27 -1.18 22.55
C MET A 174 -17.19 -0.03 21.54
N VAL A 175 -17.34 -0.30 20.24
CA VAL A 175 -17.19 0.70 19.17
C VAL A 175 -18.51 0.87 18.47
N LYS A 176 -19.07 2.08 18.55
CA LYS A 176 -20.33 2.41 17.88
C LYS A 176 -20.18 2.44 16.36
N GLU A 177 -19.07 3.00 15.87
CA GLU A 177 -18.78 3.18 14.46
C GLU A 177 -17.26 3.26 14.27
N PHE A 178 -16.72 2.44 13.36
CA PHE A 178 -15.31 2.50 13.00
C PHE A 178 -15.03 3.64 12.03
N ASN A 179 -13.98 4.40 12.32
CA ASN A 179 -13.49 5.50 11.50
C ASN A 179 -11.98 5.66 11.64
N SER A 180 -11.39 6.67 10.98
CA SER A 180 -9.96 6.93 11.00
C SER A 180 -9.36 7.19 12.40
N ASN A 181 -10.18 7.51 13.40
CA ASN A 181 -9.70 7.82 14.75
C ASN A 181 -9.62 6.59 15.66
N ASN A 182 -10.38 5.53 15.36
CA ASN A 182 -10.49 4.34 16.21
C ASN A 182 -10.24 3.01 15.50
N ALA A 183 -10.13 3.01 14.16
CA ALA A 183 -9.80 1.80 13.42
C ALA A 183 -8.29 1.54 13.42
N ARG A 184 -7.88 0.29 13.68
CA ARG A 184 -6.49 -0.16 13.62
C ARG A 184 -6.07 -0.66 12.24
N SER A 185 -7.03 -1.00 11.41
CA SER A 185 -6.79 -1.42 10.03
C SER A 185 -7.81 -0.79 9.11
N PHE A 186 -7.37 -0.56 7.89
CA PHE A 186 -8.19 -0.01 6.84
C PHE A 186 -8.04 -0.90 5.59
N SER A 187 -9.17 -1.23 4.97
CA SER A 187 -9.19 -2.06 3.76
C SER A 187 -9.58 -1.21 2.57
N LEU A 188 -8.80 -1.31 1.50
CA LEU A 188 -9.12 -0.75 0.18
C LEU A 188 -9.37 -1.86 -0.81
N ASN A 189 -10.37 -1.68 -1.65
CA ASN A 189 -10.64 -2.51 -2.81
C ASN A 189 -10.38 -1.72 -4.10
N PRO A 190 -9.13 -1.63 -4.55
CA PRO A 190 -8.79 -0.86 -5.74
C PRO A 190 -9.39 -1.47 -6.98
N PRO A 191 -9.92 -0.67 -7.91
CA PRO A 191 -10.38 -1.18 -9.19
C PRO A 191 -9.21 -1.67 -10.05
N GLU A 192 -9.52 -2.53 -11.02
CA GLU A 192 -8.59 -2.88 -12.10
C GLU A 192 -8.14 -1.61 -12.82
N GLY A 193 -6.85 -1.53 -13.15
CA GLY A 193 -6.25 -0.36 -13.81
C GLY A 193 -5.80 0.73 -12.85
N SER A 194 -6.02 0.59 -11.55
CA SER A 194 -5.53 1.57 -10.57
C SER A 194 -4.14 1.26 -10.05
N ILE A 195 -3.51 2.28 -9.47
CA ILE A 195 -2.25 2.20 -8.74
C ILE A 195 -2.42 2.75 -7.33
N ILE A 196 -1.88 2.04 -6.35
CA ILE A 196 -1.74 2.52 -4.96
C ILE A 196 -0.28 2.80 -4.68
N LEU A 197 -0.01 3.93 -3.98
CA LEU A 197 1.30 4.30 -3.45
C LEU A 197 1.19 4.57 -1.95
N PHE A 198 2.19 4.12 -1.21
CA PHE A 198 2.26 4.31 0.24
C PHE A 198 3.70 4.27 0.75
N PRO A 199 3.99 4.84 1.94
CA PRO A 199 5.31 4.70 2.55
C PRO A 199 5.63 3.23 2.79
N SER A 200 6.81 2.78 2.39
CA SER A 200 7.22 1.37 2.46
C SER A 200 7.18 0.79 3.88
N SER A 201 7.34 1.64 4.89
CA SER A 201 7.22 1.27 6.31
C SER A 201 5.78 1.01 6.77
N THR A 202 4.77 1.32 5.94
CA THR A 202 3.37 1.07 6.28
C THR A 202 3.10 -0.42 6.30
N ARG A 203 2.64 -0.93 7.44
CA ARG A 203 2.28 -2.34 7.59
C ARG A 203 1.04 -2.66 6.76
N HIS A 204 1.17 -3.63 5.87
CA HIS A 204 0.09 -4.00 4.95
C HIS A 204 0.02 -5.51 4.72
N SER A 205 -1.11 -5.95 4.19
CA SER A 205 -1.38 -7.34 3.84
C SER A 205 -2.39 -7.40 2.70
N THR A 206 -2.61 -8.59 2.14
CA THR A 206 -3.80 -8.85 1.33
C THR A 206 -4.70 -9.82 2.08
N LYS A 207 -6.00 -9.54 2.12
CA LYS A 207 -6.97 -10.45 2.69
C LYS A 207 -8.08 -10.70 1.69
N GLY A 208 -8.38 -11.97 1.44
CA GLY A 208 -9.53 -12.36 0.66
C GLY A 208 -10.78 -12.34 1.51
N ASN A 209 -11.82 -11.87 0.90
CA ASN A 209 -13.14 -12.32 1.26
C ASN A 209 -13.49 -13.40 0.26
N VAL A 210 -13.80 -14.58 0.77
CA VAL A 210 -14.70 -15.50 0.08
C VAL A 210 -14.47 -15.69 -1.44
N ASP A 211 -14.77 -16.79 -1.92
CA ASP A 211 -14.65 -17.32 -3.28
C ASP A 211 -14.72 -16.26 -4.40
N PHE A 212 -13.65 -16.13 -5.13
CA PHE A 212 -13.61 -15.41 -6.40
C PHE A 212 -13.12 -16.33 -7.50
N ASP A 213 -13.67 -16.18 -8.69
CA ASP A 213 -13.25 -16.90 -9.89
C ASP A 213 -12.26 -16.06 -10.68
N GLY A 214 -11.23 -16.69 -11.19
CA GLY A 214 -10.22 -16.06 -12.01
C GLY A 214 -8.91 -15.80 -11.28
N GLU A 215 -8.12 -14.90 -11.82
CA GLU A 215 -6.79 -14.59 -11.35
C GLU A 215 -6.69 -13.10 -10.97
N ARG A 216 -6.44 -12.81 -9.71
CA ARG A 216 -6.01 -11.47 -9.29
C ARG A 216 -4.53 -11.32 -9.60
N LEU A 217 -4.17 -10.25 -10.30
CA LEU A 217 -2.81 -10.01 -10.76
C LEU A 217 -2.42 -8.55 -10.58
N ALA A 218 -1.28 -8.31 -9.94
CA ALA A 218 -0.75 -6.98 -9.72
C ALA A 218 0.77 -6.94 -9.85
N ILE A 219 1.30 -5.85 -10.40
CA ILE A 219 2.72 -5.51 -10.32
C ILE A 219 2.93 -4.72 -9.03
N VAL A 220 3.83 -5.21 -8.20
CA VAL A 220 4.26 -4.56 -6.96
C VAL A 220 5.68 -4.07 -7.15
N GLY A 221 6.04 -2.95 -6.53
CA GLY A 221 7.41 -2.48 -6.61
C GLY A 221 7.81 -1.53 -5.48
N ASP A 222 9.11 -1.42 -5.35
CA ASP A 222 9.81 -0.63 -4.36
C ASP A 222 10.58 0.51 -5.02
N VAL A 223 10.46 1.70 -4.44
CA VAL A 223 11.06 2.93 -4.94
C VAL A 223 11.95 3.55 -3.88
N THR A 224 13.18 3.83 -4.26
CA THR A 224 14.14 4.57 -3.44
C THR A 224 14.33 5.97 -4.02
N LEU A 225 14.29 6.96 -3.16
CA LEU A 225 14.57 8.36 -3.49
C LEU A 225 16.04 8.65 -3.18
N THR A 226 16.77 9.19 -4.16
CA THR A 226 18.12 9.70 -3.98
C THR A 226 18.18 11.17 -4.36
N LEU A 227 19.13 11.91 -3.84
CA LEU A 227 19.28 13.32 -4.18
C LEU A 227 19.77 13.48 -5.62
N LYS A 228 19.23 14.46 -6.35
CA LYS A 228 19.77 14.90 -7.64
C LYS A 228 21.18 15.47 -7.44
N GLU A 229 22.00 15.43 -8.47
CA GLU A 229 23.42 15.82 -8.42
C GLU A 229 23.63 17.26 -7.94
N ASP A 230 22.80 18.17 -8.38
CA ASP A 230 22.84 19.58 -8.00
C ASP A 230 22.34 19.86 -6.56
N GLN A 231 21.87 18.82 -5.87
CA GLN A 231 21.30 18.88 -4.53
C GLN A 231 22.14 18.12 -3.48
N LEU A 232 23.35 17.73 -3.79
CA LEU A 232 24.22 16.93 -2.90
C LEU A 232 24.68 17.66 -1.63
N ASN A 233 24.45 18.97 -1.53
CA ASN A 233 24.71 19.75 -0.31
C ASN A 233 23.68 19.51 0.80
N TYR A 234 22.58 18.82 0.53
CA TYR A 234 21.68 18.38 1.58
C TYR A 234 22.29 17.18 2.31
N SER A 235 22.41 17.31 3.62
CA SER A 235 22.98 16.23 4.48
C SER A 235 22.02 15.06 4.70
N MET A 236 20.80 15.15 4.19
CA MET A 236 19.75 14.14 4.40
C MET A 236 19.37 13.49 3.07
N GLY A 237 19.30 12.17 3.08
CA GLY A 237 18.94 11.36 1.92
C GLY A 237 20.14 10.61 1.34
N TYR A 238 19.84 9.63 0.51
CA TYR A 238 20.86 8.89 -0.20
C TYR A 238 21.39 9.72 -1.38
N ILE A 239 22.71 9.72 -1.53
CA ILE A 239 23.36 10.28 -2.72
C ILE A 239 23.11 9.36 -3.93
N ASP A 240 23.26 9.92 -5.15
CA ASP A 240 23.11 9.18 -6.38
C ASP A 240 23.98 7.91 -6.39
N PRO A 241 23.43 6.74 -6.79
CA PRO A 241 24.15 5.46 -6.85
C PRO A 241 25.43 5.49 -7.68
N LYS A 242 25.57 6.40 -8.65
CA LYS A 242 26.81 6.58 -9.42
C LYS A 242 28.02 6.91 -8.56
N TYR A 243 27.82 7.40 -7.34
CA TYR A 243 28.89 7.66 -6.38
C TYR A 243 29.13 6.50 -5.39
N TRP A 244 28.33 5.43 -5.46
CA TRP A 244 28.49 4.29 -4.59
C TRP A 244 29.64 3.41 -5.08
N ARG A 245 30.38 2.84 -4.16
CA ARG A 245 31.47 1.92 -4.47
C ARG A 245 31.19 0.55 -3.84
N ILE A 246 31.25 -0.46 -4.70
CA ILE A 246 31.12 -1.85 -4.27
C ILE A 246 32.52 -2.37 -3.90
N PHE A 247 32.62 -3.00 -2.75
CA PHE A 247 33.80 -3.73 -2.29
C PHE A 247 33.41 -5.19 -2.18
N ASN A 248 34.12 -6.06 -2.92
CA ASN A 248 33.96 -7.52 -2.90
C ASN A 248 35.06 -8.15 -2.06
#